data_af7cc0497148884618710f35b07694df
#
_entry.id   af7cc0497148884618710f35b07694df
#
_cell.length_a   1.000
_cell.length_b   1.000
_cell.length_c   1.000
_cell.angle_alpha   90.00
_cell.angle_beta   90.00
_cell.angle_gamma   90.00
#
_symmetry.space_group_name_H-M   'P 1'
#
loop_
_entity.id
_entity.type
_entity.pdbx_description
1 polymer ?
#
loop_
_entity_poly.entity_id
_entity_poly.type
_entity_poly.pdbx_seq_one_letter_code
_entity_poly.pdbx_strand_id
1 'polypeptide(L)'
;MTRHLPAAVAALTAALLAVPAIRHWRERPPEPPPPPQPLRAAWVPADGVEIGAGSDYVFGLALAPDGRRLVYPAAKAGVAALWLHDLRTGDTRALPGTALAAAPFWSADGSRVAFFAGGQLRVADLSNGTAASLADAPSPRGGTWNAAGDIVFAGAANNGLTRRRVDGSVAPFTTVDTAAGETSHAWPAFLTDGRHIVFLVTANDRSRSGIWMTSLEDPSSRRRLTAAESQPLVPLAPPQDLKTSGPQDLLLFLTDQALVAHALDVEAQALNGRSAPVGLSVGRGPLGQTFASAAADVLIFGAPATPLRELRWVSRDGTTIGRASEPVDAWDLRVAPDGRRVAVTEVDPQLRTLDVFIRSGSQPVGLRLSLSTDADESGVWSPDGLRVAWVSRRRSLMIRGAGAVLPEQTIATFESPIQVWDWSHDGRALLIGRTNTETRDDLWIQPPREGETAQPYVTTAFNQAYGAISPDGRWAAYASDESGKYDIYVDAFPEPGSRVRVTTAGGTEPRWARNGSELYFRRGTEIHAASLRPAGNSLEVSALNRLFDAGAPVRSYDVDANGRFLLNLPADTHTPSSVTLVHHWRTNLSNPSNLR
;
A
#
# COMPACT_ATOMS: atom_id res chain seq x y z
N MET A 1 64.54 -12.77 70.51
CA MET A 1 64.23 -13.64 69.37
C MET A 1 62.72 -13.82 69.20
N THR A 2 61.87 -12.78 69.11
CA THR A 2 60.39 -12.96 69.06
C THR A 2 59.67 -11.93 68.20
N ARG A 3 60.29 -11.34 67.17
CA ARG A 3 59.62 -10.33 66.29
C ARG A 3 59.37 -10.77 64.84
N HIS A 4 59.73 -11.98 64.44
CA HIS A 4 59.60 -12.42 63.03
C HIS A 4 58.52 -13.51 62.80
N LEU A 5 57.91 -14.05 63.85
CA LEU A 5 56.85 -15.05 63.72
C LEU A 5 55.58 -14.57 63.04
N PRO A 6 55.05 -13.35 63.27
CA PRO A 6 53.78 -12.94 62.66
C PRO A 6 53.93 -12.68 61.12
N ALA A 7 55.11 -12.25 60.68
CA ALA A 7 55.31 -11.99 59.24
C ALA A 7 55.43 -13.30 58.41
N ALA A 8 56.03 -14.33 58.99
CA ALA A 8 56.19 -15.63 58.34
C ALA A 8 54.80 -16.35 58.22
N VAL A 9 53.98 -16.26 59.26
CA VAL A 9 52.64 -16.85 59.26
C VAL A 9 51.72 -16.09 58.27
N ALA A 10 51.81 -14.78 58.18
CA ALA A 10 51.05 -13.99 57.19
C ALA A 10 51.49 -14.30 55.75
N ALA A 11 52.79 -14.50 55.50
CA ALA A 11 53.28 -14.87 54.18
C ALA A 11 52.86 -16.32 53.80
N LEU A 12 52.79 -17.25 54.72
CA LEU A 12 52.33 -18.61 54.47
C LEU A 12 50.81 -18.69 54.22
N THR A 13 50.01 -17.91 54.94
CA THR A 13 48.58 -17.83 54.70
C THR A 13 48.25 -17.14 53.38
N ALA A 14 49.02 -16.09 53.00
CA ALA A 14 48.84 -15.44 51.71
C ALA A 14 49.23 -16.40 50.53
N ALA A 15 50.31 -17.20 50.70
CA ALA A 15 50.70 -18.20 49.72
C ALA A 15 49.70 -19.37 49.63
N LEU A 16 49.15 -19.83 50.72
CA LEU A 16 48.12 -20.89 50.78
C LEU A 16 46.78 -20.46 50.19
N LEU A 17 46.42 -19.16 50.21
CA LEU A 17 45.23 -18.61 49.57
C LEU A 17 45.47 -18.23 48.11
N ALA A 18 46.69 -17.87 47.74
CA ALA A 18 47.04 -17.52 46.37
C ALA A 18 47.02 -18.69 45.40
N VAL A 19 47.44 -19.90 45.85
CA VAL A 19 47.41 -21.11 45.00
C VAL A 19 46.02 -21.51 44.55
N PRO A 20 44.99 -21.64 45.43
CA PRO A 20 43.63 -21.93 44.97
C PRO A 20 43.01 -20.78 44.17
N ALA A 21 43.35 -19.52 44.47
CA ALA A 21 42.87 -18.38 43.71
C ALA A 21 43.43 -18.33 42.26
N ILE A 22 44.73 -18.65 42.11
CA ILE A 22 45.42 -18.74 40.81
C ILE A 22 44.88 -19.94 40.03
N ARG A 23 44.62 -21.06 40.72
CA ARG A 23 44.03 -22.27 40.10
C ARG A 23 42.60 -22.00 39.66
N HIS A 24 41.77 -21.37 40.49
CA HIS A 24 40.42 -20.97 40.16
C HIS A 24 40.38 -19.94 39.02
N TRP A 25 41.35 -19.03 38.94
CA TRP A 25 41.48 -18.05 37.83
C TRP A 25 41.92 -18.73 36.53
N ARG A 26 42.77 -19.74 36.58
CA ARG A 26 43.21 -20.55 35.41
C ARG A 26 42.13 -21.56 34.95
N GLU A 27 41.25 -21.98 35.85
CA GLU A 27 40.14 -22.90 35.56
C GLU A 27 38.83 -22.16 35.21
N ARG A 28 38.81 -20.83 35.24
CA ARG A 28 37.68 -20.10 34.67
C ARG A 28 37.64 -20.36 33.17
N PRO A 29 36.51 -20.95 32.66
CA PRO A 29 36.34 -21.01 31.22
C PRO A 29 36.45 -19.57 30.67
N PRO A 30 37.03 -19.37 29.46
CA PRO A 30 37.12 -18.08 28.86
C PRO A 30 35.70 -17.46 28.84
N GLU A 31 35.59 -16.24 29.26
CA GLU A 31 34.33 -15.51 29.19
C GLU A 31 33.79 -15.64 27.76
N PRO A 32 32.53 -16.06 27.58
CA PRO A 32 31.99 -16.17 26.22
C PRO A 32 32.15 -14.81 25.54
N PRO A 33 32.53 -14.79 24.27
CA PRO A 33 32.68 -13.52 23.55
C PRO A 33 31.37 -12.71 23.67
N PRO A 34 31.46 -11.39 23.81
CA PRO A 34 30.26 -10.57 23.90
C PRO A 34 29.37 -10.84 22.69
N PRO A 35 28.03 -10.85 22.85
CA PRO A 35 27.13 -11.11 21.75
C PRO A 35 27.40 -10.11 20.62
N PRO A 36 27.34 -10.53 19.35
CA PRO A 36 27.59 -9.64 18.22
C PRO A 36 26.62 -8.44 18.28
N GLN A 37 27.15 -7.24 18.09
CA GLN A 37 26.31 -6.03 18.07
C GLN A 37 25.54 -5.94 16.75
N PRO A 38 24.31 -5.37 16.73
CA PRO A 38 23.58 -5.15 15.50
C PRO A 38 24.35 -4.26 14.55
N LEU A 39 24.62 -4.77 13.35
CA LEU A 39 25.23 -4.01 12.27
C LEU A 39 24.15 -3.46 11.36
N ARG A 40 24.08 -2.14 11.23
CA ARG A 40 23.16 -1.44 10.33
C ARG A 40 23.91 -0.94 9.10
N ALA A 41 23.36 -1.23 7.93
CA ALA A 41 23.88 -0.72 6.65
C ALA A 41 22.74 -0.21 5.79
N ALA A 42 22.98 0.85 5.03
CA ALA A 42 22.07 1.24 3.96
C ALA A 42 22.29 0.29 2.78
N TRP A 43 21.21 -0.26 2.28
CA TRP A 43 21.23 -1.03 1.03
C TRP A 43 20.57 -0.19 -0.07
N VAL A 44 21.21 -0.13 -1.21
CA VAL A 44 20.75 0.61 -2.38
C VAL A 44 20.65 -0.39 -3.54
N PRO A 45 19.56 -0.37 -4.33
CA PRO A 45 19.45 -1.19 -5.52
C PRO A 45 20.59 -0.94 -6.51
N ALA A 46 20.81 -1.88 -7.42
CA ALA A 46 21.77 -1.69 -8.51
C ALA A 46 21.40 -0.49 -9.39
N ASP A 47 22.39 0.11 -10.06
CA ASP A 47 22.22 1.30 -10.89
C ASP A 47 21.10 1.15 -11.93
N GLY A 48 20.20 2.12 -11.95
CA GLY A 48 19.04 2.15 -12.83
C GLY A 48 17.92 1.18 -12.47
N VAL A 49 17.98 0.53 -11.29
CA VAL A 49 16.91 -0.31 -10.74
C VAL A 49 16.10 0.48 -9.73
N GLU A 50 14.82 0.67 -9.99
CA GLU A 50 13.89 1.44 -9.17
C GLU A 50 12.94 0.51 -8.41
N ILE A 51 13.03 0.48 -7.07
CA ILE A 51 12.13 -0.33 -6.24
C ILE A 51 10.73 0.25 -6.27
N GLY A 52 9.73 -0.62 -6.46
CA GLY A 52 8.32 -0.23 -6.44
C GLY A 52 7.84 0.49 -7.69
N ALA A 53 8.68 0.69 -8.72
CA ALA A 53 8.26 1.25 -9.99
C ALA A 53 7.38 0.24 -10.75
N GLY A 54 6.22 0.68 -11.25
CA GLY A 54 5.36 -0.10 -12.16
C GLY A 54 4.06 -0.64 -11.58
N SER A 55 3.78 -0.50 -10.30
CA SER A 55 2.43 -0.76 -9.75
C SER A 55 2.12 0.11 -8.54
N ASP A 56 0.95 0.71 -8.55
CA ASP A 56 0.48 1.61 -7.48
C ASP A 56 0.24 0.90 -6.13
N TYR A 57 0.31 -0.45 -6.08
CA TYR A 57 -0.17 -1.23 -4.94
C TYR A 57 0.81 -2.28 -4.42
N VAL A 58 2.04 -2.40 -4.96
CA VAL A 58 2.79 -3.60 -4.70
C VAL A 58 4.22 -3.35 -4.31
N PHE A 59 4.38 -3.11 -3.05
CA PHE A 59 5.66 -3.19 -2.36
C PHE A 59 5.80 -4.59 -1.74
N GLY A 60 6.98 -5.14 -1.76
CA GLY A 60 7.25 -6.40 -1.09
C GLY A 60 8.74 -6.66 -1.09
N LEU A 61 9.36 -6.59 0.09
CA LEU A 61 10.69 -7.13 0.32
C LEU A 61 10.50 -8.55 0.85
N ALA A 62 11.15 -9.54 0.27
CA ALA A 62 11.10 -10.91 0.74
C ALA A 62 12.52 -11.47 0.92
N LEU A 63 12.97 -11.58 2.16
CA LEU A 63 14.17 -12.30 2.52
C LEU A 63 13.95 -13.80 2.41
N ALA A 64 14.91 -14.50 1.81
CA ALA A 64 14.91 -15.95 1.80
C ALA A 64 15.07 -16.50 3.23
N PRO A 65 14.58 -17.74 3.52
CA PRO A 65 14.67 -18.32 4.86
C PRO A 65 16.09 -18.39 5.43
N ASP A 66 17.10 -18.47 4.57
CA ASP A 66 18.52 -18.45 4.93
C ASP A 66 19.08 -17.07 5.30
N GLY A 67 18.29 -15.98 5.09
CA GLY A 67 18.71 -14.61 5.32
C GLY A 67 19.77 -14.08 4.34
N ARG A 68 20.08 -14.80 3.24
CA ARG A 68 21.17 -14.47 2.31
C ARG A 68 20.70 -13.85 1.01
N ARG A 69 19.46 -14.07 0.63
CA ARG A 69 18.91 -13.61 -0.64
C ARG A 69 17.68 -12.75 -0.39
N LEU A 70 17.57 -11.69 -1.18
CA LEU A 70 16.44 -10.77 -1.16
C LEU A 70 15.76 -10.80 -2.53
N VAL A 71 14.45 -10.96 -2.55
CA VAL A 71 13.62 -10.74 -3.74
C VAL A 71 12.73 -9.52 -3.52
N TYR A 72 12.65 -8.67 -4.54
CA TYR A 72 11.86 -7.45 -4.50
C TYR A 72 11.33 -7.07 -5.89
N PRO A 73 10.15 -6.47 -6.01
CA PRO A 73 9.66 -5.91 -7.26
C PRO A 73 10.40 -4.60 -7.56
N ALA A 74 10.91 -4.50 -8.78
CA ALA A 74 11.57 -3.29 -9.26
C ALA A 74 11.50 -3.18 -10.78
N ALA A 75 11.72 -1.98 -11.31
CA ALA A 75 11.82 -1.74 -12.74
C ALA A 75 13.23 -1.28 -13.13
N LYS A 76 13.65 -1.66 -14.34
CA LYS A 76 14.82 -1.10 -15.00
C LYS A 76 14.45 -0.73 -16.42
N ALA A 77 14.73 0.51 -16.81
CA ALA A 77 14.35 1.06 -18.12
C ALA A 77 12.86 0.83 -18.44
N GLY A 78 11.97 1.02 -17.46
CA GLY A 78 10.52 0.84 -17.60
C GLY A 78 10.03 -0.61 -17.61
N VAL A 79 10.90 -1.62 -17.52
CA VAL A 79 10.51 -3.03 -17.46
C VAL A 79 10.45 -3.49 -16.01
N ALA A 80 9.22 -3.69 -15.49
CA ALA A 80 8.97 -4.15 -14.15
C ALA A 80 9.06 -5.68 -14.05
N ALA A 81 9.79 -6.19 -13.05
CA ALA A 81 9.97 -7.62 -12.76
C ALA A 81 10.34 -7.82 -11.28
N LEU A 82 10.40 -9.08 -10.83
CA LEU A 82 11.10 -9.41 -9.59
C LEU A 82 12.62 -9.43 -9.82
N TRP A 83 13.33 -8.85 -8.87
CA TRP A 83 14.78 -8.85 -8.82
C TRP A 83 15.26 -9.69 -7.65
N LEU A 84 16.26 -10.52 -7.89
CA LEU A 84 16.95 -11.31 -6.89
C LEU A 84 18.32 -10.69 -6.61
N HIS A 85 18.59 -10.44 -5.33
CA HIS A 85 19.85 -9.91 -4.84
C HIS A 85 20.46 -10.87 -3.83
N ASP A 86 21.72 -11.26 -4.01
CA ASP A 86 22.49 -12.04 -3.04
C ASP A 86 23.23 -11.08 -2.11
N LEU A 87 22.85 -11.05 -0.84
CA LEU A 87 23.43 -10.15 0.17
C LEU A 87 24.89 -10.44 0.48
N ARG A 88 25.40 -11.62 0.14
CA ARG A 88 26.79 -12.02 0.39
C ARG A 88 27.72 -11.64 -0.77
N THR A 89 27.29 -11.83 -2.01
CA THR A 89 28.12 -11.56 -3.21
C THR A 89 27.85 -10.18 -3.80
N GLY A 90 26.68 -9.58 -3.53
CA GLY A 90 26.22 -8.36 -4.16
C GLY A 90 25.59 -8.58 -5.54
N ASP A 91 25.54 -9.81 -6.04
CA ASP A 91 24.98 -10.13 -7.35
C ASP A 91 23.50 -9.80 -7.41
N THR A 92 23.08 -9.11 -8.47
CA THR A 92 21.70 -8.71 -8.67
C THR A 92 21.25 -9.05 -10.08
N ARG A 93 20.08 -9.72 -10.21
CA ARG A 93 19.50 -10.07 -11.50
C ARG A 93 17.98 -10.04 -11.49
N ALA A 94 17.38 -9.74 -12.63
CA ALA A 94 15.94 -9.90 -12.82
C ALA A 94 15.59 -11.40 -12.93
N LEU A 95 14.43 -11.79 -12.39
CA LEU A 95 13.91 -13.15 -12.51
C LEU A 95 13.06 -13.27 -13.78
N PRO A 96 13.37 -14.20 -14.70
CA PRO A 96 12.58 -14.43 -15.91
C PRO A 96 11.12 -14.79 -15.58
N GLY A 97 10.19 -14.42 -16.46
CA GLY A 97 8.77 -14.77 -16.31
C GLY A 97 8.01 -14.07 -15.17
N THR A 98 8.61 -13.04 -14.57
CA THR A 98 8.04 -12.30 -13.43
C THR A 98 7.62 -10.87 -13.79
N ALA A 99 7.24 -10.62 -15.05
CA ALA A 99 6.76 -9.31 -15.47
C ALA A 99 5.56 -8.86 -14.64
N LEU A 100 5.59 -7.59 -14.18
CA LEU A 100 4.57 -6.97 -13.32
C LEU A 100 4.25 -7.76 -12.04
N ALA A 101 5.20 -8.54 -11.54
CA ALA A 101 5.03 -9.37 -10.36
C ALA A 101 5.04 -8.55 -9.07
N ALA A 102 4.31 -9.05 -8.10
CA ALA A 102 3.93 -8.36 -6.89
C ALA A 102 3.94 -9.27 -5.66
N ALA A 103 4.14 -8.71 -4.45
CA ALA A 103 4.06 -9.36 -3.15
C ALA A 103 4.75 -10.75 -3.13
N PRO A 104 6.06 -10.82 -3.43
CA PRO A 104 6.79 -12.08 -3.47
C PRO A 104 6.89 -12.70 -2.07
N PHE A 105 6.90 -14.03 -2.02
CA PHE A 105 7.20 -14.80 -0.81
C PHE A 105 7.88 -16.13 -1.17
N TRP A 106 8.73 -16.61 -0.26
CA TRP A 106 9.58 -17.78 -0.51
C TRP A 106 8.92 -19.08 -0.14
N SER A 107 9.32 -20.16 -0.84
CA SER A 107 9.15 -21.52 -0.33
C SER A 107 10.05 -21.72 0.91
N ALA A 108 9.64 -22.59 1.82
CA ALA A 108 10.37 -22.82 3.07
C ALA A 108 11.81 -23.31 2.86
N ASP A 109 12.09 -23.99 1.75
CA ASP A 109 13.43 -24.44 1.35
C ASP A 109 14.26 -23.38 0.61
N GLY A 110 13.66 -22.23 0.29
CA GLY A 110 14.32 -21.15 -0.43
C GLY A 110 14.68 -21.46 -1.87
N SER A 111 14.10 -22.51 -2.49
CA SER A 111 14.36 -22.88 -3.89
C SER A 111 13.43 -22.17 -4.87
N ARG A 112 12.26 -21.71 -4.43
CA ARG A 112 11.22 -21.11 -5.25
C ARG A 112 10.69 -19.82 -4.62
N VAL A 113 10.16 -18.94 -5.50
CA VAL A 113 9.51 -17.70 -5.12
C VAL A 113 8.10 -17.69 -5.69
N ALA A 114 7.11 -17.60 -4.82
CA ALA A 114 5.73 -17.35 -5.22
C ALA A 114 5.49 -15.84 -5.30
N PHE A 115 4.60 -15.41 -6.20
CA PHE A 115 4.28 -14.01 -6.46
C PHE A 115 2.93 -13.89 -7.16
N PHE A 116 2.42 -12.69 -7.27
CA PHE A 116 1.18 -12.41 -7.98
C PHE A 116 1.46 -11.61 -9.24
N ALA A 117 0.87 -12.04 -10.37
CA ALA A 117 0.93 -11.31 -11.63
C ALA A 117 -0.25 -11.69 -12.53
N GLY A 118 -0.84 -10.71 -13.24
CA GLY A 118 -1.94 -10.95 -14.17
C GLY A 118 -3.18 -11.58 -13.54
N GLY A 119 -3.50 -11.23 -12.29
CA GLY A 119 -4.65 -11.79 -11.57
C GLY A 119 -4.47 -13.23 -11.09
N GLN A 120 -3.23 -13.73 -11.03
CA GLN A 120 -2.91 -15.09 -10.62
C GLN A 120 -1.80 -15.17 -9.60
N LEU A 121 -1.88 -16.15 -8.71
CA LEU A 121 -0.75 -16.64 -7.92
C LEU A 121 0.14 -17.49 -8.84
N ARG A 122 1.42 -17.13 -8.92
CA ARG A 122 2.42 -17.80 -9.74
C ARG A 122 3.64 -18.19 -8.91
N VAL A 123 4.44 -19.11 -9.42
CA VAL A 123 5.69 -19.54 -8.80
C VAL A 123 6.83 -19.50 -9.81
N ALA A 124 7.98 -18.93 -9.43
CA ALA A 124 9.23 -19.01 -10.16
C ALA A 124 10.15 -20.00 -9.48
N ASP A 125 10.68 -20.94 -10.25
CA ASP A 125 11.72 -21.87 -9.82
C ASP A 125 13.10 -21.27 -10.14
N LEU A 126 13.91 -21.09 -9.11
CA LEU A 126 15.21 -20.41 -9.26
C LEU A 126 16.30 -21.29 -9.91
N SER A 127 16.08 -22.60 -9.98
CA SER A 127 17.04 -23.54 -10.54
C SER A 127 17.00 -23.59 -12.07
N ASN A 128 15.79 -23.44 -12.64
CA ASN A 128 15.58 -23.55 -14.09
C ASN A 128 15.02 -22.28 -14.74
N GLY A 129 14.68 -21.26 -13.94
CA GLY A 129 14.16 -19.96 -14.42
C GLY A 129 12.73 -20.02 -15.01
N THR A 130 11.98 -21.11 -14.75
CA THR A 130 10.59 -21.23 -15.22
C THR A 130 9.61 -20.58 -14.26
N ALA A 131 8.50 -20.06 -14.79
CA ALA A 131 7.40 -19.52 -13.99
C ALA A 131 6.08 -20.18 -14.40
N ALA A 132 5.30 -20.64 -13.43
CA ALA A 132 4.02 -21.33 -13.61
C ALA A 132 2.90 -20.70 -12.78
N SER A 133 1.65 -20.77 -13.28
CA SER A 133 0.46 -20.35 -12.53
C SER A 133 -0.02 -21.46 -11.61
N LEU A 134 -0.48 -21.09 -10.41
CA LEU A 134 -0.92 -22.00 -9.37
C LEU A 134 -2.41 -21.86 -9.03
N ALA A 135 -2.95 -20.64 -9.03
CA ALA A 135 -4.34 -20.33 -8.68
C ALA A 135 -4.73 -18.92 -9.15
N ASP A 136 -6.03 -18.66 -9.24
CA ASP A 136 -6.57 -17.32 -9.47
C ASP A 136 -6.40 -16.44 -8.23
N ALA A 137 -5.99 -15.18 -8.46
CA ALA A 137 -5.81 -14.18 -7.43
C ALA A 137 -6.02 -12.77 -8.02
N PRO A 138 -7.26 -12.37 -8.32
CA PRO A 138 -7.56 -11.12 -9.04
C PRO A 138 -7.25 -9.85 -8.24
N SER A 139 -7.21 -9.92 -6.91
CA SER A 139 -6.91 -8.76 -6.04
C SER A 139 -6.06 -9.20 -4.85
N PRO A 140 -4.77 -9.53 -5.08
CA PRO A 140 -3.94 -10.19 -4.08
C PRO A 140 -3.52 -9.26 -2.95
N ARG A 141 -3.44 -9.86 -1.73
CA ARG A 141 -2.95 -9.21 -0.51
C ARG A 141 -2.05 -10.16 0.28
N GLY A 142 -0.98 -10.62 -0.37
CA GLY A 142 0.05 -11.45 0.24
C GLY A 142 -0.25 -12.94 0.30
N GLY A 143 0.79 -13.70 0.65
CA GLY A 143 0.75 -15.15 0.79
C GLY A 143 1.92 -15.66 1.62
N THR A 144 1.85 -16.93 2.01
CA THR A 144 2.85 -17.62 2.81
C THR A 144 2.92 -19.11 2.43
N TRP A 145 4.08 -19.73 2.61
CA TRP A 145 4.35 -21.09 2.16
C TRP A 145 5.05 -21.89 3.26
N ASN A 146 4.46 -22.99 3.71
CA ASN A 146 5.06 -23.83 4.74
C ASN A 146 5.95 -24.96 4.17
N ALA A 147 6.67 -25.66 5.05
CA ALA A 147 7.56 -26.75 4.66
C ALA A 147 6.81 -27.99 4.13
N ALA A 148 5.52 -28.17 4.46
CA ALA A 148 4.69 -29.24 3.94
C ALA A 148 4.23 -29.01 2.48
N GLY A 149 4.45 -27.81 1.94
CA GLY A 149 4.09 -27.46 0.58
C GLY A 149 2.73 -26.77 0.45
N ASP A 150 2.05 -26.48 1.55
CA ASP A 150 0.81 -25.72 1.55
C ASP A 150 1.08 -24.21 1.40
N ILE A 151 0.29 -23.57 0.57
CA ILE A 151 0.30 -22.12 0.40
C ILE A 151 -1.03 -21.57 0.93
N VAL A 152 -0.95 -20.55 1.79
CA VAL A 152 -2.11 -19.76 2.21
C VAL A 152 -1.94 -18.34 1.67
N PHE A 153 -2.96 -17.82 1.01
CA PHE A 153 -2.89 -16.50 0.35
C PHE A 153 -4.22 -15.77 0.39
N ALA A 154 -4.17 -14.45 0.28
CA ALA A 154 -5.32 -13.60 0.05
C ALA A 154 -5.38 -13.26 -1.44
N GLY A 155 -6.29 -13.90 -2.19
CA GLY A 155 -6.38 -13.77 -3.65
C GLY A 155 -7.43 -12.78 -4.15
N ALA A 156 -8.40 -12.42 -3.32
CA ALA A 156 -9.51 -11.53 -3.69
C ALA A 156 -9.73 -10.44 -2.64
N ALA A 157 -10.16 -9.27 -3.10
CA ALA A 157 -10.60 -8.20 -2.20
C ALA A 157 -11.87 -8.62 -1.45
N ASN A 158 -12.02 -8.13 -0.22
CA ASN A 158 -13.20 -8.34 0.62
C ASN A 158 -13.56 -9.82 0.88
N ASN A 159 -12.58 -10.70 0.82
CA ASN A 159 -12.72 -12.13 1.06
C ASN A 159 -11.81 -12.62 2.20
N GLY A 160 -12.06 -13.87 2.63
CA GLY A 160 -11.17 -14.63 3.49
C GLY A 160 -9.92 -15.12 2.76
N LEU A 161 -9.06 -15.84 3.48
CA LEU A 161 -7.87 -16.47 2.94
C LEU A 161 -8.24 -17.73 2.15
N THR A 162 -7.39 -18.07 1.19
CA THR A 162 -7.48 -19.28 0.37
C THR A 162 -6.28 -20.19 0.68
N ARG A 163 -6.50 -21.51 0.75
CA ARG A 163 -5.44 -22.53 0.89
C ARG A 163 -5.30 -23.30 -0.41
N ARG A 164 -4.07 -23.38 -0.89
CA ARG A 164 -3.66 -24.34 -1.92
C ARG A 164 -2.80 -25.41 -1.27
N ARG A 165 -3.25 -26.65 -1.35
CA ARG A 165 -2.51 -27.80 -0.80
C ARG A 165 -1.40 -28.26 -1.74
N VAL A 166 -0.50 -29.08 -1.20
CA VAL A 166 0.61 -29.67 -1.97
C VAL A 166 0.13 -30.50 -3.17
N ASP A 167 -1.05 -31.13 -3.07
CA ASP A 167 -1.69 -31.89 -4.16
C ASP A 167 -2.28 -31.01 -5.27
N GLY A 168 -2.20 -29.69 -5.14
CA GLY A 168 -2.71 -28.71 -6.08
C GLY A 168 -4.15 -28.27 -5.84
N SER A 169 -4.89 -28.89 -4.91
CA SER A 169 -6.26 -28.50 -4.58
C SER A 169 -6.30 -27.11 -3.95
N VAL A 170 -7.28 -26.29 -4.38
CA VAL A 170 -7.48 -24.92 -3.91
C VAL A 170 -8.87 -24.81 -3.29
N ALA A 171 -8.95 -24.28 -2.06
CA ALA A 171 -10.21 -24.10 -1.34
C ALA A 171 -10.16 -22.85 -0.43
N PRO A 172 -11.32 -22.25 -0.10
CA PRO A 172 -11.40 -21.25 0.96
C PRO A 172 -10.79 -21.80 2.27
N PHE A 173 -10.05 -20.95 2.98
CA PHE A 173 -9.40 -21.30 4.24
C PHE A 173 -10.05 -20.61 5.43
N THR A 174 -10.24 -19.28 5.34
CA THR A 174 -10.99 -18.52 6.34
C THR A 174 -12.18 -17.83 5.70
N THR A 175 -13.22 -17.53 6.48
CA THR A 175 -14.40 -16.82 6.02
C THR A 175 -14.52 -15.49 6.75
N VAL A 176 -14.81 -14.42 6.01
CA VAL A 176 -15.08 -13.09 6.54
C VAL A 176 -16.43 -13.10 7.27
N ASP A 177 -16.45 -12.67 8.52
CA ASP A 177 -17.68 -12.51 9.29
C ASP A 177 -18.29 -11.12 9.02
N THR A 178 -19.08 -11.04 7.95
CA THR A 178 -19.76 -9.80 7.56
C THR A 178 -20.79 -9.34 8.59
N ALA A 179 -21.40 -10.26 9.35
CA ALA A 179 -22.34 -9.92 10.43
C ALA A 179 -21.62 -9.24 11.59
N ALA A 180 -20.36 -9.60 11.84
CA ALA A 180 -19.48 -8.92 12.77
C ALA A 180 -18.80 -7.66 12.19
N GLY A 181 -19.11 -7.28 10.94
CA GLY A 181 -18.55 -6.11 10.28
C GLY A 181 -17.14 -6.30 9.71
N GLU A 182 -16.64 -7.54 9.62
CA GLU A 182 -15.35 -7.78 8.95
C GLU A 182 -15.47 -7.50 7.45
N THR A 183 -14.39 -7.00 6.86
CA THR A 183 -14.37 -6.64 5.43
C THR A 183 -13.37 -7.46 4.63
N SER A 184 -12.23 -7.86 5.21
CA SER A 184 -11.26 -8.72 4.53
C SER A 184 -10.27 -9.39 5.47
N HIS A 185 -9.67 -10.51 5.00
CA HIS A 185 -8.49 -11.13 5.59
C HIS A 185 -7.31 -11.01 4.62
N ALA A 186 -6.15 -10.61 5.11
CA ALA A 186 -4.99 -10.31 4.29
C ALA A 186 -3.66 -10.65 4.98
N TRP A 187 -2.58 -10.68 4.22
CA TRP A 187 -1.19 -10.78 4.68
C TRP A 187 -0.96 -11.97 5.61
N PRO A 188 -1.31 -13.22 5.20
CA PRO A 188 -1.04 -14.37 6.02
C PRO A 188 0.47 -14.63 6.17
N ALA A 189 0.87 -15.12 7.36
CA ALA A 189 2.21 -15.60 7.63
C ALA A 189 2.15 -16.87 8.48
N PHE A 190 2.78 -17.96 8.04
CA PHE A 190 2.94 -19.15 8.84
C PHE A 190 3.85 -18.87 10.03
N LEU A 191 3.52 -19.44 11.18
CA LEU A 191 4.43 -19.55 12.30
C LEU A 191 5.50 -20.63 12.01
N THR A 192 6.52 -20.69 12.86
CA THR A 192 7.66 -21.60 12.64
C THR A 192 7.27 -23.08 12.71
N ASP A 193 6.15 -23.42 13.34
CA ASP A 193 5.59 -24.77 13.38
C ASP A 193 4.95 -25.22 12.04
N GLY A 194 4.76 -24.29 11.09
CA GLY A 194 4.14 -24.53 9.79
C GLY A 194 2.67 -24.92 9.83
N ARG A 195 2.00 -24.78 10.99
CA ARG A 195 0.60 -25.16 11.25
C ARG A 195 -0.26 -23.96 11.61
N HIS A 196 0.25 -23.07 12.46
CA HIS A 196 -0.45 -21.85 12.84
C HIS A 196 -0.14 -20.72 11.87
N ILE A 197 -1.11 -19.83 11.70
CA ILE A 197 -1.06 -18.73 10.77
C ILE A 197 -1.53 -17.46 11.47
N VAL A 198 -0.77 -16.38 11.32
CA VAL A 198 -1.19 -15.04 11.70
C VAL A 198 -1.58 -14.28 10.44
N PHE A 199 -2.57 -13.41 10.53
CA PHE A 199 -3.07 -12.63 9.39
C PHE A 199 -3.75 -11.35 9.85
N LEU A 200 -3.87 -10.38 8.95
CA LEU A 200 -4.58 -9.14 9.19
C LEU A 200 -6.07 -9.33 8.91
N VAL A 201 -6.91 -8.96 9.86
CA VAL A 201 -8.36 -8.77 9.68
C VAL A 201 -8.65 -7.27 9.62
N THR A 202 -9.37 -6.84 8.60
CA THR A 202 -9.94 -5.49 8.54
C THR A 202 -11.45 -5.55 8.75
N ALA A 203 -11.98 -4.60 9.51
CA ALA A 203 -13.40 -4.51 9.84
C ALA A 203 -13.87 -3.05 9.81
N ASN A 204 -15.18 -2.85 9.64
CA ASN A 204 -15.81 -1.52 9.72
C ASN A 204 -15.66 -0.91 11.12
N ASP A 205 -15.77 -1.74 12.15
CA ASP A 205 -15.44 -1.38 13.52
C ASP A 205 -13.96 -1.68 13.78
N ARG A 206 -13.16 -0.62 13.97
CA ARG A 206 -11.72 -0.73 14.28
C ARG A 206 -11.44 -1.57 15.53
N SER A 207 -12.35 -1.66 16.47
CA SER A 207 -12.18 -2.51 17.64
C SER A 207 -12.03 -4.00 17.26
N ARG A 208 -12.48 -4.39 16.08
CA ARG A 208 -12.38 -5.75 15.53
C ARG A 208 -11.23 -5.92 14.53
N SER A 209 -10.72 -4.84 13.95
CA SER A 209 -9.53 -4.88 13.09
C SER A 209 -8.29 -5.27 13.88
N GLY A 210 -7.30 -5.86 13.23
CA GLY A 210 -6.01 -6.20 13.84
C GLY A 210 -5.43 -7.51 13.36
N ILE A 211 -4.36 -7.95 14.01
CA ILE A 211 -3.70 -9.22 13.70
C ILE A 211 -4.37 -10.34 14.50
N TRP A 212 -4.78 -11.37 13.77
CA TRP A 212 -5.44 -12.56 14.30
C TRP A 212 -4.58 -13.80 14.04
N MET A 213 -4.81 -14.85 14.81
CA MET A 213 -4.17 -16.15 14.68
C MET A 213 -5.20 -17.26 14.54
N THR A 214 -4.90 -18.26 13.73
CA THR A 214 -5.65 -19.51 13.57
C THR A 214 -4.73 -20.68 13.25
N SER A 215 -5.27 -21.89 13.04
CA SER A 215 -4.50 -23.08 12.64
C SER A 215 -5.02 -23.70 11.34
N LEU A 216 -4.17 -24.53 10.70
CA LEU A 216 -4.57 -25.31 9.51
C LEU A 216 -5.65 -26.35 9.81
N GLU A 217 -5.72 -26.82 11.04
CA GLU A 217 -6.65 -27.85 11.50
C GLU A 217 -8.04 -27.27 11.80
N ASP A 218 -8.09 -26.07 12.39
CA ASP A 218 -9.34 -25.41 12.74
C ASP A 218 -9.29 -23.91 12.36
N PRO A 219 -9.56 -23.59 11.08
CA PRO A 219 -9.58 -22.19 10.61
C PRO A 219 -10.69 -21.34 11.22
N SER A 220 -11.72 -21.96 11.79
CA SER A 220 -12.84 -21.25 12.44
C SER A 220 -12.49 -20.77 13.85
N SER A 221 -11.63 -21.49 14.57
CA SER A 221 -11.09 -21.07 15.85
C SER A 221 -9.99 -20.04 15.63
N ARG A 222 -10.34 -18.78 15.79
CA ARG A 222 -9.41 -17.66 15.57
C ARG A 222 -9.43 -16.68 16.73
N ARG A 223 -8.25 -16.17 17.08
CA ARG A 223 -8.07 -15.26 18.20
C ARG A 223 -7.33 -13.99 17.76
N ARG A 224 -7.82 -12.84 18.20
CA ARG A 224 -7.17 -11.55 17.98
C ARG A 224 -5.95 -11.42 18.91
N LEU A 225 -4.78 -11.19 18.35
CA LEU A 225 -3.53 -11.01 19.08
C LEU A 225 -3.29 -9.54 19.46
N THR A 226 -3.57 -8.62 18.54
CA THR A 226 -3.33 -7.18 18.71
C THR A 226 -4.24 -6.35 17.82
N ALA A 227 -4.42 -5.07 18.20
CA ALA A 227 -5.14 -4.08 17.41
C ALA A 227 -4.31 -3.49 16.25
N ALA A 228 -3.05 -3.90 16.06
CA ALA A 228 -2.20 -3.38 15.00
C ALA A 228 -2.78 -3.72 13.62
N GLU A 229 -3.01 -2.71 12.80
CA GLU A 229 -3.60 -2.83 11.46
C GLU A 229 -2.49 -2.87 10.39
N SER A 230 -1.51 -3.74 10.54
CA SER A 230 -0.41 -3.90 9.59
C SER A 230 -0.17 -5.36 9.26
N GLN A 231 0.51 -5.62 8.15
CA GLN A 231 0.99 -6.94 7.78
C GLN A 231 1.82 -7.54 8.93
N PRO A 232 1.46 -8.71 9.45
CA PRO A 232 2.30 -9.45 10.38
C PRO A 232 3.50 -10.04 9.65
N LEU A 233 4.68 -9.96 10.26
CA LEU A 233 5.89 -10.59 9.76
C LEU A 233 6.37 -11.62 10.78
N VAL A 234 6.62 -12.84 10.32
CA VAL A 234 7.19 -13.91 11.12
C VAL A 234 8.58 -14.25 10.56
N PRO A 235 9.66 -14.11 11.33
CA PRO A 235 10.99 -14.46 10.86
C PRO A 235 11.11 -15.96 10.63
N LEU A 236 11.42 -16.39 9.41
CA LEU A 236 11.32 -17.76 8.92
C LEU A 236 12.35 -18.77 9.50
N ALA A 237 13.30 -18.36 10.34
CA ALA A 237 14.21 -19.29 11.03
C ALA A 237 14.41 -18.86 12.47
N PRO A 238 14.13 -19.71 13.46
CA PRO A 238 14.52 -19.44 14.83
C PRO A 238 16.04 -19.44 14.94
N PRO A 239 16.66 -18.54 15.72
CA PRO A 239 18.08 -18.64 15.99
C PRO A 239 18.34 -19.93 16.80
N GLN A 240 19.33 -20.72 16.36
CA GLN A 240 19.75 -21.94 17.07
C GLN A 240 20.31 -21.65 18.47
N ASP A 241 20.49 -20.38 18.86
CA ASP A 241 21.21 -19.94 20.05
C ASP A 241 20.41 -19.14 21.08
N LEU A 242 19.13 -18.88 20.87
CA LEU A 242 18.31 -18.27 21.92
C LEU A 242 17.93 -19.37 22.94
N LYS A 243 18.69 -19.45 24.01
CA LYS A 243 18.32 -20.17 25.24
C LYS A 243 17.18 -19.47 25.95
N THR A 244 16.06 -19.27 25.29
CA THR A 244 14.80 -18.92 25.91
C THR A 244 14.06 -20.22 26.21
N SER A 245 13.60 -20.36 27.43
CA SER A 245 12.85 -21.50 27.92
C SER A 245 11.53 -21.63 27.15
N GLY A 246 11.51 -22.45 26.09
CA GLY A 246 10.34 -22.79 25.27
C GLY A 246 10.39 -22.25 23.84
N PRO A 247 9.63 -22.85 22.91
CA PRO A 247 9.49 -22.37 21.55
C PRO A 247 8.62 -21.10 21.53
N GLN A 248 9.26 -19.93 21.55
CA GLN A 248 8.56 -18.65 21.39
C GLN A 248 8.79 -18.15 19.98
N ASP A 249 7.72 -18.02 19.21
CA ASP A 249 7.74 -17.31 17.93
C ASP A 249 7.82 -15.80 18.18
N LEU A 250 8.43 -15.09 17.24
CA LEU A 250 8.43 -13.64 17.22
C LEU A 250 7.44 -13.16 16.18
N LEU A 251 6.56 -12.27 16.59
CA LEU A 251 5.66 -11.54 15.70
C LEU A 251 6.16 -10.10 15.57
N LEU A 252 6.43 -9.67 14.33
CA LEU A 252 6.76 -8.29 14.04
C LEU A 252 5.56 -7.62 13.38
N PHE A 253 5.27 -6.38 13.80
CA PHE A 253 4.20 -5.57 13.24
C PHE A 253 4.47 -4.08 13.44
N LEU A 254 3.81 -3.24 12.66
CA LEU A 254 3.91 -1.79 12.79
C LEU A 254 2.96 -1.29 13.89
N THR A 255 3.53 -0.47 14.76
CA THR A 255 2.79 0.51 15.55
C THR A 255 2.81 1.86 14.83
N ASP A 256 2.17 2.89 15.38
CA ASP A 256 2.14 4.23 14.77
C ASP A 256 3.56 4.82 14.58
N GLN A 257 4.55 4.38 15.37
CA GLN A 257 5.88 4.97 15.40
C GLN A 257 7.01 4.05 14.95
N ALA A 258 6.85 2.73 14.99
CA ALA A 258 7.95 1.79 14.76
C ALA A 258 7.49 0.39 14.34
N LEU A 259 8.38 -0.34 13.67
CA LEU A 259 8.32 -1.80 13.59
C LEU A 259 8.75 -2.36 14.95
N VAL A 260 7.86 -3.11 15.59
CA VAL A 260 8.12 -3.75 16.88
C VAL A 260 8.16 -5.26 16.74
N ALA A 261 9.00 -5.91 17.55
CA ALA A 261 9.01 -7.36 17.74
C ALA A 261 8.36 -7.70 19.08
N HIS A 262 7.53 -8.72 19.09
CA HIS A 262 6.82 -9.19 20.26
C HIS A 262 6.91 -10.72 20.34
N ALA A 263 7.15 -11.28 21.51
CA ALA A 263 7.12 -12.72 21.71
C ALA A 263 5.68 -13.23 21.61
N LEU A 264 5.47 -14.34 20.92
CA LEU A 264 4.18 -14.99 20.73
C LEU A 264 4.19 -16.36 21.41
N ASP A 265 3.28 -16.54 22.34
CA ASP A 265 2.96 -17.84 22.91
C ASP A 265 1.90 -18.50 22.02
N VAL A 266 2.33 -19.53 21.28
CA VAL A 266 1.49 -20.22 20.31
C VAL A 266 0.39 -21.04 20.99
N GLU A 267 0.68 -21.66 22.12
CA GLU A 267 -0.30 -22.49 22.86
C GLU A 267 -1.36 -21.63 23.55
N ALA A 268 -0.92 -20.53 24.17
CA ALA A 268 -1.84 -19.56 24.79
C ALA A 268 -2.54 -18.67 23.76
N GLN A 269 -2.09 -18.66 22.50
CA GLN A 269 -2.52 -17.75 21.43
C GLN A 269 -2.50 -16.30 21.90
N ALA A 270 -1.40 -15.86 22.47
CA ALA A 270 -1.27 -14.54 23.08
C ALA A 270 0.14 -13.96 22.90
N LEU A 271 0.21 -12.62 22.83
CA LEU A 271 1.48 -11.93 22.88
C LEU A 271 1.99 -11.93 24.32
N ASN A 272 3.27 -12.26 24.52
CA ASN A 272 3.88 -12.42 25.85
C ASN A 272 4.97 -11.35 26.08
N GLY A 273 4.96 -10.74 27.26
CA GLY A 273 5.95 -9.73 27.67
C GLY A 273 5.69 -8.35 27.05
N ARG A 274 6.76 -7.58 26.85
CA ARG A 274 6.72 -6.23 26.22
C ARG A 274 7.23 -6.29 24.78
N SER A 275 6.70 -5.43 23.92
CA SER A 275 7.24 -5.24 22.57
C SER A 275 8.56 -4.47 22.60
N ALA A 276 9.47 -4.81 21.68
CA ALA A 276 10.73 -4.10 21.48
C ALA A 276 10.77 -3.45 20.10
N PRO A 277 11.12 -2.16 19.98
CA PRO A 277 11.28 -1.51 18.69
C PRO A 277 12.53 -2.05 17.98
N VAL A 278 12.37 -2.49 16.73
CA VAL A 278 13.46 -3.05 15.90
C VAL A 278 13.76 -2.22 14.67
N GLY A 279 12.82 -1.40 14.22
CA GLY A 279 12.98 -0.51 13.08
C GLY A 279 12.18 0.79 13.25
N LEU A 280 12.79 1.90 12.85
CA LEU A 280 12.14 3.21 12.78
C LEU A 280 11.95 3.61 11.32
N SER A 281 10.95 4.45 11.04
CA SER A 281 10.66 4.95 9.68
C SER A 281 10.40 3.83 8.68
N VAL A 282 9.64 2.81 9.09
CA VAL A 282 9.23 1.70 8.23
C VAL A 282 7.96 2.08 7.49
N GLY A 283 7.99 1.98 6.15
CA GLY A 283 6.87 2.32 5.31
C GLY A 283 5.68 1.37 5.50
N ARG A 284 4.48 1.94 5.47
CA ARG A 284 3.21 1.22 5.44
C ARG A 284 2.49 1.54 4.14
N GLY A 285 2.01 0.50 3.46
CA GLY A 285 1.17 0.66 2.28
C GLY A 285 -0.31 0.85 2.63
N PRO A 286 -1.13 1.34 1.68
CA PRO A 286 -2.55 1.66 1.91
C PRO A 286 -3.41 0.44 2.25
N LEU A 287 -2.96 -0.76 1.93
CA LEU A 287 -3.64 -2.02 2.25
C LEU A 287 -3.04 -2.71 3.50
N GLY A 288 -2.31 -1.96 4.35
CA GLY A 288 -1.68 -2.48 5.56
C GLY A 288 -0.34 -3.20 5.33
N GLN A 289 0.22 -3.17 4.11
CA GLN A 289 1.54 -3.75 3.83
C GLN A 289 2.61 -3.13 4.71
N THR A 290 3.56 -3.94 5.15
CA THR A 290 4.76 -3.49 5.85
C THR A 290 5.96 -3.56 4.90
N PHE A 291 6.67 -2.45 4.71
CA PHE A 291 7.87 -2.42 3.89
C PHE A 291 9.07 -2.94 4.70
N ALA A 292 8.99 -4.19 5.08
CA ALA A 292 10.02 -4.91 5.82
C ALA A 292 9.94 -6.42 5.55
N SER A 293 11.05 -7.10 5.81
CA SER A 293 11.12 -8.56 5.83
C SER A 293 12.16 -9.00 6.85
N ALA A 294 11.92 -10.11 7.53
CA ALA A 294 12.84 -10.66 8.50
C ALA A 294 13.04 -12.16 8.25
N ALA A 295 14.28 -12.62 8.24
CA ALA A 295 14.62 -14.04 8.13
C ALA A 295 15.97 -14.30 8.84
N ALA A 296 16.09 -15.46 9.48
CA ALA A 296 17.27 -15.79 10.27
C ALA A 296 17.64 -14.62 11.20
N ASP A 297 18.85 -14.11 11.09
CA ASP A 297 19.39 -12.99 11.88
C ASP A 297 19.45 -11.68 11.11
N VAL A 298 18.71 -11.60 10.01
CA VAL A 298 18.67 -10.43 9.12
C VAL A 298 17.27 -9.82 9.14
N LEU A 299 17.21 -8.50 9.34
CA LEU A 299 16.01 -7.68 9.18
C LEU A 299 16.31 -6.63 8.09
N ILE A 300 15.43 -6.52 7.13
CA ILE A 300 15.48 -5.47 6.13
C ILE A 300 14.21 -4.65 6.21
N PHE A 301 14.32 -3.33 6.22
CA PHE A 301 13.18 -2.44 6.24
C PHE A 301 13.51 -1.09 5.61
N GLY A 302 12.48 -0.36 5.25
CA GLY A 302 12.62 0.98 4.70
C GLY A 302 11.26 1.63 4.50
N ALA A 303 11.27 2.80 3.90
CA ALA A 303 10.12 3.35 3.23
C ALA A 303 10.40 3.25 1.74
N PRO A 304 9.47 2.74 0.92
CA PRO A 304 9.61 2.97 -0.50
C PRO A 304 9.75 4.48 -0.69
N ALA A 305 10.67 4.92 -1.54
CA ALA A 305 10.56 6.27 -2.02
C ALA A 305 9.21 6.31 -2.74
N THR A 306 8.23 6.94 -2.13
CA THR A 306 7.04 7.31 -2.88
C THR A 306 7.56 8.22 -3.96
N PRO A 307 7.45 7.86 -5.24
CA PRO A 307 7.96 8.73 -6.27
C PRO A 307 7.18 10.03 -6.15
N LEU A 308 7.88 11.08 -5.70
CA LEU A 308 7.28 12.40 -5.69
C LEU A 308 6.73 12.67 -7.07
N ARG A 309 5.60 13.31 -7.11
CA ARG A 309 4.90 13.64 -8.34
C ARG A 309 5.07 15.13 -8.61
N GLU A 310 5.32 15.45 -9.85
CA GLU A 310 5.33 16.82 -10.32
C GLU A 310 3.94 17.17 -10.88
N LEU A 311 3.34 18.22 -10.37
CA LEU A 311 2.11 18.80 -10.90
C LEU A 311 2.50 19.82 -11.97
N ARG A 312 2.49 19.39 -13.25
CA ARG A 312 2.99 20.16 -14.40
C ARG A 312 1.87 20.75 -15.22
N TRP A 313 1.90 22.06 -15.39
CA TRP A 313 1.05 22.75 -16.34
C TRP A 313 1.60 22.61 -17.76
N VAL A 314 0.73 22.20 -18.68
CA VAL A 314 1.04 22.13 -20.10
C VAL A 314 -0.05 22.81 -20.93
N SER A 315 0.32 23.34 -22.08
CA SER A 315 -0.61 23.84 -23.09
C SER A 315 -1.31 22.71 -23.84
N ARG A 316 -2.28 23.05 -24.67
CA ARG A 316 -3.07 22.07 -25.46
C ARG A 316 -2.21 21.19 -26.39
N ASP A 317 -1.06 21.65 -26.80
CA ASP A 317 -0.10 20.89 -27.63
C ASP A 317 0.93 20.09 -26.82
N GLY A 318 0.81 20.09 -25.48
CA GLY A 318 1.72 19.39 -24.57
C GLY A 318 2.98 20.19 -24.18
N THR A 319 3.13 21.43 -24.65
CA THR A 319 4.27 22.28 -24.26
C THR A 319 4.20 22.63 -22.78
N THR A 320 5.27 22.41 -22.03
CA THR A 320 5.36 22.71 -20.60
C THR A 320 5.27 24.23 -20.37
N ILE A 321 4.33 24.65 -19.52
CA ILE A 321 4.13 26.04 -19.09
C ILE A 321 4.85 26.30 -17.76
N GLY A 322 4.82 25.34 -16.83
CA GLY A 322 5.42 25.46 -15.51
C GLY A 322 4.92 24.40 -14.53
N ARG A 323 5.25 24.57 -13.25
CA ARG A 323 4.82 23.70 -12.16
C ARG A 323 3.71 24.37 -11.34
N ALA A 324 2.78 23.58 -10.82
CA ALA A 324 1.74 24.06 -9.91
C ALA A 324 2.21 24.10 -8.45
N SER A 325 3.21 23.28 -8.08
CA SER A 325 3.80 23.24 -6.76
C SER A 325 5.18 22.56 -6.81
N GLU A 326 5.91 22.57 -5.70
CA GLU A 326 7.01 21.64 -5.49
C GLU A 326 6.49 20.18 -5.57
N PRO A 327 7.36 19.22 -5.92
CA PRO A 327 6.98 17.81 -6.01
C PRO A 327 6.40 17.28 -4.70
N VAL A 328 5.30 16.53 -4.80
CA VAL A 328 4.55 15.97 -3.66
C VAL A 328 4.13 14.54 -3.95
N ASP A 329 3.77 13.79 -2.91
CA ASP A 329 3.20 12.44 -3.06
C ASP A 329 1.70 12.53 -3.42
N ALA A 330 1.43 13.03 -4.63
CA ALA A 330 0.07 13.30 -5.12
C ALA A 330 -0.58 12.04 -5.72
N TRP A 331 -1.83 11.80 -5.34
CA TRP A 331 -2.65 10.70 -5.84
C TRP A 331 -3.70 11.16 -6.86
N ASP A 332 -4.39 12.23 -6.57
CA ASP A 332 -5.38 12.83 -7.46
C ASP A 332 -5.32 14.34 -7.37
N LEU A 333 -5.87 15.02 -8.35
CA LEU A 333 -5.91 16.48 -8.41
C LEU A 333 -7.18 16.99 -9.09
N ARG A 334 -7.63 18.19 -8.67
CA ARG A 334 -8.70 18.96 -9.32
C ARG A 334 -8.36 20.43 -9.29
N VAL A 335 -8.43 21.05 -10.44
CA VAL A 335 -8.20 22.50 -10.60
C VAL A 335 -9.47 23.26 -10.17
N ALA A 336 -9.29 24.29 -9.34
CA ALA A 336 -10.40 25.15 -8.94
C ALA A 336 -10.95 25.94 -10.14
N PRO A 337 -12.21 26.40 -10.09
CA PRO A 337 -12.80 27.22 -11.14
C PRO A 337 -12.03 28.50 -11.44
N ASP A 338 -11.24 29.01 -10.48
CA ASP A 338 -10.38 30.20 -10.67
C ASP A 338 -9.08 29.92 -11.46
N GLY A 339 -8.77 28.64 -11.74
CA GLY A 339 -7.56 28.20 -12.44
C GLY A 339 -6.24 28.46 -11.70
N ARG A 340 -6.30 28.77 -10.40
CA ARG A 340 -5.13 29.11 -9.57
C ARG A 340 -4.91 28.16 -8.41
N ARG A 341 -5.98 27.69 -7.80
CA ARG A 341 -5.95 26.73 -6.70
C ARG A 341 -6.16 25.32 -7.23
N VAL A 342 -5.55 24.35 -6.57
CA VAL A 342 -5.67 22.92 -6.90
C VAL A 342 -5.99 22.16 -5.62
N ALA A 343 -7.06 21.40 -5.62
CA ALA A 343 -7.28 20.38 -4.60
C ALA A 343 -6.45 19.16 -4.99
N VAL A 344 -5.61 18.71 -4.08
CA VAL A 344 -4.68 17.58 -4.27
C VAL A 344 -4.93 16.57 -3.17
N THR A 345 -5.22 15.34 -3.54
CA THR A 345 -5.12 14.20 -2.61
C THR A 345 -3.67 13.79 -2.53
N GLU A 346 -3.04 13.93 -1.39
CA GLU A 346 -1.62 13.60 -1.20
C GLU A 346 -1.38 12.92 0.14
N VAL A 347 -0.27 12.22 0.27
CA VAL A 347 0.13 11.61 1.53
C VAL A 347 0.65 12.70 2.48
N ASP A 348 -0.02 12.86 3.61
CA ASP A 348 0.47 13.73 4.69
C ASP A 348 1.83 13.22 5.18
N PRO A 349 2.88 14.04 5.17
CA PRO A 349 4.23 13.60 5.54
C PRO A 349 4.37 13.19 7.01
N GLN A 350 3.50 13.69 7.89
CA GLN A 350 3.53 13.42 9.33
C GLN A 350 2.62 12.25 9.71
N LEU A 351 1.37 12.27 9.24
CA LEU A 351 0.36 11.26 9.59
C LEU A 351 0.43 10.02 8.70
N ARG A 352 1.07 10.14 7.53
CA ARG A 352 1.18 9.06 6.53
C ARG A 352 -0.19 8.53 6.06
N THR A 353 -1.20 9.36 6.14
CA THR A 353 -2.54 9.16 5.60
C THR A 353 -2.69 9.91 4.28
N LEU A 354 -3.64 9.47 3.45
CA LEU A 354 -4.09 10.26 2.31
C LEU A 354 -4.98 11.38 2.83
N ASP A 355 -4.68 12.61 2.44
CA ASP A 355 -5.41 13.80 2.88
C ASP A 355 -5.63 14.77 1.73
N VAL A 356 -6.66 15.57 1.82
CA VAL A 356 -6.96 16.60 0.82
C VAL A 356 -6.30 17.92 1.22
N PHE A 357 -5.45 18.42 0.33
CA PHE A 357 -4.76 19.70 0.46
C PHE A 357 -5.21 20.69 -0.63
N ILE A 358 -5.21 21.95 -0.29
CA ILE A 358 -5.34 23.05 -1.27
C ILE A 358 -3.96 23.63 -1.52
N ARG A 359 -3.54 23.57 -2.78
CA ARG A 359 -2.28 24.18 -3.25
C ARG A 359 -2.56 25.37 -4.13
N SER A 360 -1.72 26.39 -4.05
CA SER A 360 -1.87 27.63 -4.80
C SER A 360 -0.50 28.19 -5.15
N GLY A 361 -0.18 28.22 -6.44
CA GLY A 361 1.08 28.76 -6.95
C GLY A 361 2.31 28.05 -6.40
N SER A 362 3.41 28.79 -6.19
CA SER A 362 4.69 28.28 -5.69
C SER A 362 4.76 28.17 -4.17
N GLN A 363 3.63 28.15 -3.44
CA GLN A 363 3.67 27.99 -1.99
C GLN A 363 4.18 26.57 -1.64
N PRO A 364 5.26 26.46 -0.85
CA PRO A 364 5.87 25.17 -0.55
C PRO A 364 4.97 24.27 0.32
N VAL A 365 4.07 24.88 1.11
CA VAL A 365 3.18 24.16 2.02
C VAL A 365 1.74 24.33 1.55
N GLY A 366 1.05 23.23 1.27
CA GLY A 366 -0.38 23.20 1.00
C GLY A 366 -1.21 23.44 2.26
N LEU A 367 -2.39 24.04 2.13
CA LEU A 367 -3.36 24.11 3.21
C LEU A 367 -4.06 22.77 3.33
N ARG A 368 -3.84 22.03 4.42
CA ARG A 368 -4.55 20.79 4.69
C ARG A 368 -6.03 21.09 4.95
N LEU A 369 -6.89 20.50 4.15
CA LEU A 369 -8.34 20.72 4.21
C LEU A 369 -9.02 19.67 5.07
N SER A 370 -8.69 18.41 4.90
CA SER A 370 -9.19 17.31 5.72
C SER A 370 -8.43 17.22 7.04
N LEU A 371 -9.15 16.99 8.14
CA LEU A 371 -8.58 16.97 9.51
C LEU A 371 -8.66 15.59 10.16
N SER A 372 -9.28 14.63 9.51
CA SER A 372 -9.41 13.27 10.04
C SER A 372 -8.03 12.59 10.15
N THR A 373 -7.93 11.55 10.96
CA THR A 373 -6.77 10.65 11.02
C THR A 373 -6.92 9.47 10.06
N ASP A 374 -8.00 9.45 9.28
CA ASP A 374 -8.31 8.42 8.30
C ASP A 374 -7.91 8.87 6.89
N ALA A 375 -7.97 7.97 5.92
CA ALA A 375 -7.73 8.31 4.53
C ALA A 375 -8.89 9.13 3.95
N ASP A 376 -8.55 10.28 3.40
CA ASP A 376 -9.43 11.24 2.74
C ASP A 376 -9.00 11.40 1.27
N GLU A 377 -9.92 11.12 0.34
CA GLU A 377 -9.59 10.96 -1.09
C GLU A 377 -10.57 11.73 -1.98
N SER A 378 -10.15 12.00 -3.23
CA SER A 378 -10.99 12.49 -4.33
C SER A 378 -11.61 13.88 -4.09
N GLY A 379 -10.79 14.89 -3.83
CA GLY A 379 -11.27 16.25 -3.59
C GLY A 379 -11.85 16.92 -4.86
N VAL A 380 -13.12 17.32 -4.87
CA VAL A 380 -13.78 18.06 -5.98
C VAL A 380 -14.27 19.43 -5.54
N TRP A 381 -14.14 20.43 -6.40
CA TRP A 381 -14.52 21.81 -6.13
C TRP A 381 -16.01 22.07 -6.36
N SER A 382 -16.62 22.88 -5.49
CA SER A 382 -17.89 23.53 -5.82
C SER A 382 -17.71 24.51 -6.99
N PRO A 383 -18.77 24.75 -7.80
CA PRO A 383 -18.66 25.59 -8.98
C PRO A 383 -18.31 27.07 -8.69
N ASP A 384 -18.60 27.54 -7.47
CA ASP A 384 -18.20 28.85 -6.96
C ASP A 384 -16.74 28.92 -6.45
N GLY A 385 -16.07 27.77 -6.38
CA GLY A 385 -14.70 27.66 -5.85
C GLY A 385 -14.55 27.94 -4.37
N LEU A 386 -15.64 27.97 -3.61
CA LEU A 386 -15.63 28.28 -2.18
C LEU A 386 -15.58 27.05 -1.27
N ARG A 387 -15.96 25.89 -1.78
CA ARG A 387 -16.00 24.64 -1.03
C ARG A 387 -15.33 23.51 -1.81
N VAL A 388 -14.91 22.49 -1.07
CA VAL A 388 -14.42 21.21 -1.62
C VAL A 388 -15.21 20.09 -0.96
N ALA A 389 -15.62 19.10 -1.74
CA ALA A 389 -16.17 17.85 -1.27
C ALA A 389 -15.12 16.73 -1.46
N TRP A 390 -15.06 15.78 -0.53
CA TRP A 390 -14.17 14.63 -0.60
C TRP A 390 -14.79 13.42 0.10
N VAL A 391 -14.15 12.27 -0.03
CA VAL A 391 -14.57 11.04 0.62
C VAL A 391 -13.62 10.70 1.76
N SER A 392 -14.15 10.56 2.97
CA SER A 392 -13.44 10.06 4.15
C SER A 392 -13.76 8.59 4.39
N ARG A 393 -12.73 7.79 4.75
CA ARG A 393 -12.86 6.33 5.01
C ARG A 393 -13.51 5.56 3.87
N ARG A 394 -13.47 6.10 2.65
CA ARG A 394 -14.14 5.55 1.46
C ARG A 394 -15.67 5.40 1.61
N ARG A 395 -16.31 6.03 2.60
CA ARG A 395 -17.74 5.86 2.90
C ARG A 395 -18.48 7.13 3.28
N SER A 396 -17.79 8.12 3.81
CA SER A 396 -18.41 9.37 4.24
C SER A 396 -18.09 10.48 3.26
N LEU A 397 -19.12 11.08 2.69
CA LEU A 397 -19.00 12.27 1.85
C LEU A 397 -18.91 13.49 2.74
N MET A 398 -17.79 14.18 2.66
CA MET A 398 -17.45 15.36 3.44
C MET A 398 -17.48 16.61 2.59
N ILE A 399 -17.80 17.75 3.17
CA ILE A 399 -17.68 19.08 2.55
C ILE A 399 -17.07 20.06 3.56
N ARG A 400 -16.22 20.96 3.06
CA ARG A 400 -15.66 22.06 3.84
C ARG A 400 -15.39 23.28 2.98
N GLY A 401 -15.38 24.47 3.59
CA GLY A 401 -14.92 25.70 2.95
C GLY A 401 -13.43 25.62 2.61
N ALA A 402 -13.06 26.01 1.39
CA ALA A 402 -11.69 25.90 0.87
C ALA A 402 -10.65 26.74 1.63
N GLY A 403 -11.07 27.67 2.48
CA GLY A 403 -10.19 28.42 3.39
C GLY A 403 -9.93 27.70 4.73
N ALA A 404 -10.48 26.51 4.95
CA ALA A 404 -10.37 25.70 6.15
C ALA A 404 -10.77 26.40 7.48
N VAL A 405 -11.52 27.51 7.41
CA VAL A 405 -11.96 28.28 8.59
C VAL A 405 -13.15 27.63 9.28
N LEU A 406 -14.06 27.06 8.51
CA LEU A 406 -15.24 26.38 9.03
C LEU A 406 -14.94 24.89 9.31
N PRO A 407 -15.69 24.25 10.23
CA PRO A 407 -15.55 22.82 10.47
C PRO A 407 -15.95 22.00 9.23
N GLU A 408 -15.50 20.77 9.19
CA GLU A 408 -15.94 19.78 8.22
C GLU A 408 -17.41 19.40 8.47
N GLN A 409 -18.14 19.16 7.38
CA GLN A 409 -19.53 18.67 7.43
C GLN A 409 -19.61 17.32 6.75
N THR A 410 -20.20 16.34 7.43
CA THR A 410 -20.58 15.07 6.83
C THR A 410 -21.92 15.24 6.12
N ILE A 411 -21.96 15.07 4.83
CA ILE A 411 -23.19 15.19 4.00
C ILE A 411 -23.98 13.90 4.02
N ALA A 412 -23.28 12.78 3.82
CA ALA A 412 -23.88 11.45 3.83
C ALA A 412 -22.84 10.39 4.21
N THR A 413 -23.30 9.28 4.79
CA THR A 413 -22.49 8.09 5.04
C THR A 413 -23.16 6.89 4.38
N PHE A 414 -22.36 6.07 3.70
CA PHE A 414 -22.82 4.94 2.91
C PHE A 414 -22.34 3.62 3.53
N GLU A 415 -23.10 2.56 3.34
CA GLU A 415 -22.70 1.21 3.77
C GLU A 415 -21.60 0.60 2.90
N SER A 416 -21.56 0.98 1.62
CA SER A 416 -20.55 0.54 0.65
C SER A 416 -19.54 1.64 0.33
N PRO A 417 -18.35 1.31 -0.19
CA PRO A 417 -17.37 2.30 -0.62
C PRO A 417 -17.94 3.25 -1.68
N ILE A 418 -17.54 4.51 -1.58
CA ILE A 418 -17.90 5.55 -2.55
C ILE A 418 -16.64 6.29 -3.03
N GLN A 419 -16.78 6.98 -4.16
CA GLN A 419 -15.86 8.00 -4.69
C GLN A 419 -16.67 9.22 -5.09
N VAL A 420 -16.10 10.42 -5.00
CA VAL A 420 -16.72 11.61 -5.57
C VAL A 420 -15.98 11.99 -6.84
N TRP A 421 -16.71 12.15 -7.95
CA TRP A 421 -16.13 12.37 -9.27
C TRP A 421 -16.21 13.80 -9.73
N ASP A 422 -17.36 14.46 -9.52
CA ASP A 422 -17.59 15.81 -10.00
C ASP A 422 -18.73 16.51 -9.24
N TRP A 423 -18.80 17.82 -9.39
CA TRP A 423 -19.86 18.68 -8.83
C TRP A 423 -20.50 19.47 -9.95
N SER A 424 -21.83 19.37 -10.12
CA SER A 424 -22.56 20.07 -11.17
C SER A 424 -22.36 21.59 -11.13
N HIS A 425 -22.30 22.23 -12.29
CA HIS A 425 -22.05 23.66 -12.40
C HIS A 425 -23.15 24.55 -11.78
N ASP A 426 -24.36 24.00 -11.59
CA ASP A 426 -25.45 24.69 -10.87
C ASP A 426 -25.36 24.51 -9.34
N GLY A 427 -24.38 23.72 -8.87
CA GLY A 427 -24.13 23.46 -7.47
C GLY A 427 -25.11 22.51 -6.77
N ARG A 428 -26.02 21.85 -7.52
CA ARG A 428 -27.13 21.07 -6.96
C ARG A 428 -26.85 19.58 -6.82
N ALA A 429 -25.87 19.05 -7.54
CA ALA A 429 -25.59 17.62 -7.61
C ALA A 429 -24.10 17.31 -7.51
N LEU A 430 -23.74 16.29 -6.74
CA LEU A 430 -22.45 15.60 -6.77
C LEU A 430 -22.63 14.30 -7.53
N LEU A 431 -21.78 14.02 -8.49
CA LEU A 431 -21.70 12.75 -9.16
C LEU A 431 -20.74 11.86 -8.37
N ILE A 432 -21.26 10.78 -7.82
CA ILE A 432 -20.49 9.83 -6.99
C ILE A 432 -20.45 8.46 -7.64
N GLY A 433 -19.36 7.74 -7.43
CA GLY A 433 -19.29 6.29 -7.65
C GLY A 433 -19.68 5.57 -6.38
N ARG A 434 -20.41 4.47 -6.49
CA ARG A 434 -20.76 3.61 -5.37
C ARG A 434 -20.52 2.15 -5.72
N THR A 435 -19.69 1.48 -4.93
CA THR A 435 -19.41 0.07 -5.13
C THR A 435 -20.59 -0.79 -4.67
N ASN A 436 -21.07 -1.66 -5.54
CA ASN A 436 -22.12 -2.61 -5.30
C ASN A 436 -21.61 -4.05 -5.52
N THR A 437 -22.03 -5.00 -4.70
CA THR A 437 -21.63 -6.41 -4.80
C THR A 437 -22.21 -7.13 -6.03
N GLU A 438 -23.34 -6.66 -6.54
CA GLU A 438 -24.04 -7.28 -7.68
C GLU A 438 -23.70 -6.60 -9.01
N THR A 439 -23.67 -5.26 -9.03
CA THR A 439 -23.49 -4.44 -10.24
C THR A 439 -22.11 -3.82 -10.35
N ARG A 440 -21.21 -4.03 -9.35
CA ARG A 440 -19.85 -3.45 -9.25
C ARG A 440 -19.87 -1.95 -8.93
N ASP A 441 -19.13 -1.11 -9.68
CA ASP A 441 -19.08 0.33 -9.45
C ASP A 441 -20.12 1.04 -10.31
N ASP A 442 -21.10 1.66 -9.65
CA ASP A 442 -22.22 2.38 -10.26
C ASP A 442 -22.10 3.88 -10.07
N LEU A 443 -22.73 4.67 -10.96
CA LEU A 443 -22.83 6.13 -10.81
C LEU A 443 -24.15 6.53 -10.14
N TRP A 444 -24.03 7.42 -9.15
CA TRP A 444 -25.13 7.95 -8.37
C TRP A 444 -25.05 9.48 -8.30
N ILE A 445 -26.19 10.12 -8.09
CA ILE A 445 -26.32 11.56 -7.88
C ILE A 445 -26.64 11.81 -6.41
N GLN A 446 -25.78 12.55 -5.72
CA GLN A 446 -25.97 12.96 -4.33
C GLN A 446 -26.16 14.49 -4.27
N PRO A 447 -27.28 15.00 -3.75
CA PRO A 447 -27.39 16.42 -3.44
C PRO A 447 -26.36 16.83 -2.38
N PRO A 448 -25.74 18.03 -2.48
CA PRO A 448 -24.68 18.46 -1.56
C PRO A 448 -25.25 19.07 -0.26
N ARG A 449 -26.24 18.40 0.33
CA ARG A 449 -26.91 18.82 1.56
C ARG A 449 -27.10 17.63 2.49
N GLU A 450 -26.89 17.86 3.78
CA GLU A 450 -27.08 16.84 4.80
C GLU A 450 -28.53 16.36 4.85
N GLY A 451 -28.69 15.04 5.00
CA GLY A 451 -30.00 14.39 5.10
C GLY A 451 -30.72 14.11 3.78
N GLU A 452 -30.18 14.57 2.64
CA GLU A 452 -30.73 14.21 1.33
C GLU A 452 -30.15 12.86 0.85
N THR A 453 -30.97 12.07 0.16
CA THR A 453 -30.63 10.71 -0.26
C THR A 453 -30.09 10.68 -1.68
N ALA A 454 -29.01 9.92 -1.90
CA ALA A 454 -28.45 9.67 -3.22
C ALA A 454 -29.48 8.91 -4.11
N GLN A 455 -29.50 9.25 -5.39
CA GLN A 455 -30.34 8.60 -6.41
C GLN A 455 -29.45 7.87 -7.41
N PRO A 456 -29.84 6.66 -7.89
CA PRO A 456 -29.09 5.98 -8.94
C PRO A 456 -29.11 6.80 -10.23
N TYR A 457 -27.97 6.85 -10.93
CA TYR A 457 -27.88 7.49 -12.24
C TYR A 457 -27.60 6.46 -13.33
N VAL A 458 -26.44 5.81 -13.35
CA VAL A 458 -26.13 4.71 -14.27
C VAL A 458 -25.75 3.49 -13.42
N THR A 459 -26.62 2.48 -13.43
CA THR A 459 -26.43 1.23 -12.68
C THR A 459 -26.57 0.07 -13.66
N THR A 460 -25.46 -0.60 -13.95
CA THR A 460 -25.41 -1.72 -14.91
C THR A 460 -24.57 -2.86 -14.34
N ALA A 461 -24.50 -3.99 -15.02
CA ALA A 461 -23.64 -5.11 -14.62
C ALA A 461 -22.13 -4.85 -14.84
N PHE A 462 -21.75 -3.64 -15.27
CA PHE A 462 -20.40 -3.25 -15.62
C PHE A 462 -19.91 -2.13 -14.68
N ASN A 463 -18.60 -1.91 -14.62
CA ASN A 463 -18.05 -0.79 -13.88
C ASN A 463 -18.29 0.54 -14.59
N GLN A 464 -18.72 1.56 -13.83
CA GLN A 464 -18.77 2.95 -14.27
C GLN A 464 -17.89 3.80 -13.34
N ALA A 465 -16.96 4.54 -13.90
CA ALA A 465 -16.00 5.35 -13.15
C ALA A 465 -15.69 6.69 -13.83
N TYR A 466 -15.02 7.58 -13.10
CA TYR A 466 -14.49 8.84 -13.60
C TYR A 466 -15.55 9.77 -14.18
N GLY A 467 -16.70 9.87 -13.53
CA GLY A 467 -17.79 10.71 -14.00
C GLY A 467 -17.41 12.19 -14.10
N ALA A 468 -17.90 12.89 -15.15
CA ALA A 468 -17.72 14.31 -15.36
C ALA A 468 -18.99 14.93 -15.95
N ILE A 469 -19.54 15.96 -15.30
CA ILE A 469 -20.77 16.65 -15.72
C ILE A 469 -20.41 17.78 -16.70
N SER A 470 -21.15 17.88 -17.80
CA SER A 470 -20.94 18.96 -18.77
C SER A 470 -21.18 20.34 -18.16
N PRO A 471 -20.53 21.39 -18.68
CA PRO A 471 -20.70 22.77 -18.16
C PRO A 471 -22.13 23.31 -18.20
N ASP A 472 -22.94 22.84 -19.14
CA ASP A 472 -24.36 23.20 -19.26
C ASP A 472 -25.29 22.34 -18.40
N GLY A 473 -24.73 21.31 -17.69
CA GLY A 473 -25.47 20.42 -16.82
C GLY A 473 -26.41 19.44 -17.52
N ARG A 474 -26.29 19.29 -18.86
CA ARG A 474 -27.20 18.45 -19.66
C ARG A 474 -26.66 17.03 -19.90
N TRP A 475 -25.37 16.80 -19.71
CA TRP A 475 -24.67 15.57 -20.03
C TRP A 475 -23.74 15.15 -18.90
N ALA A 476 -23.53 13.87 -18.76
CA ALA A 476 -22.43 13.32 -17.97
C ALA A 476 -21.61 12.35 -18.82
N ALA A 477 -20.29 12.54 -18.80
CA ALA A 477 -19.33 11.62 -19.40
C ALA A 477 -18.78 10.70 -18.32
N TYR A 478 -18.52 9.44 -18.66
CA TYR A 478 -17.94 8.47 -17.75
C TYR A 478 -17.21 7.36 -18.51
N ALA A 479 -16.33 6.64 -17.83
CA ALA A 479 -15.71 5.44 -18.36
C ALA A 479 -16.52 4.19 -17.95
N SER A 480 -16.74 3.25 -18.89
CA SER A 480 -17.35 1.95 -18.59
C SER A 480 -16.59 0.81 -19.28
N ASP A 481 -16.51 -0.34 -18.61
CA ASP A 481 -15.85 -1.54 -19.11
C ASP A 481 -16.80 -2.51 -19.86
N GLU A 482 -18.00 -2.09 -20.17
CA GLU A 482 -19.03 -2.90 -20.88
C GLU A 482 -18.58 -3.44 -22.24
N SER A 483 -17.61 -2.78 -22.88
CA SER A 483 -17.02 -3.24 -24.14
C SER A 483 -15.85 -4.23 -23.98
N GLY A 484 -15.59 -4.70 -22.74
CA GLY A 484 -14.44 -5.53 -22.36
C GLY A 484 -13.20 -4.74 -21.96
N LYS A 485 -13.24 -3.41 -22.03
CA LYS A 485 -12.22 -2.46 -21.58
C LYS A 485 -12.89 -1.13 -21.27
N TYR A 486 -12.23 -0.27 -20.51
CA TYR A 486 -12.76 1.07 -20.30
C TYR A 486 -12.79 1.88 -21.59
N ASP A 487 -13.99 2.27 -22.01
CA ASP A 487 -14.27 3.27 -23.04
C ASP A 487 -15.10 4.41 -22.45
N ILE A 488 -15.04 5.57 -23.09
CA ILE A 488 -15.79 6.75 -22.68
C ILE A 488 -17.20 6.70 -23.27
N TYR A 489 -18.17 6.97 -22.43
CA TYR A 489 -19.58 7.14 -22.75
C TYR A 489 -20.06 8.51 -22.29
N VAL A 490 -21.06 9.04 -22.97
CA VAL A 490 -21.80 10.25 -22.57
C VAL A 490 -23.28 9.90 -22.55
N ASP A 491 -23.98 10.31 -21.50
CA ASP A 491 -25.42 10.15 -21.38
C ASP A 491 -26.09 11.47 -20.93
N ALA A 492 -27.38 11.58 -21.12
CA ALA A 492 -28.14 12.71 -20.62
C ALA A 492 -28.08 12.80 -19.08
N PHE A 493 -28.08 14.01 -18.53
CA PHE A 493 -28.00 14.25 -17.10
C PHE A 493 -29.09 15.28 -16.70
N PRO A 494 -29.76 15.12 -15.55
CA PRO A 494 -29.57 14.08 -14.52
C PRO A 494 -30.28 12.74 -14.82
N GLU A 495 -31.08 12.65 -15.86
CA GLU A 495 -31.82 11.45 -16.24
C GLU A 495 -31.16 10.78 -17.45
N PRO A 496 -30.60 9.56 -17.33
CA PRO A 496 -29.96 8.88 -18.44
C PRO A 496 -31.00 8.42 -19.49
N GLY A 497 -30.63 8.34 -20.76
CA GLY A 497 -31.53 7.85 -21.81
C GLY A 497 -31.07 8.12 -23.25
N SER A 498 -29.94 8.79 -23.43
CA SER A 498 -29.41 9.13 -24.75
C SER A 498 -27.92 8.76 -24.87
N ARG A 499 -27.57 7.56 -24.41
CA ARG A 499 -26.19 7.13 -24.27
C ARG A 499 -25.44 7.02 -25.61
N VAL A 500 -24.29 7.66 -25.66
CA VAL A 500 -23.38 7.64 -26.81
C VAL A 500 -22.01 7.09 -26.38
N ARG A 501 -21.50 6.09 -27.09
CA ARG A 501 -20.11 5.63 -26.92
C ARG A 501 -19.18 6.57 -27.67
N VAL A 502 -18.30 7.27 -26.96
CA VAL A 502 -17.37 8.26 -27.51
C VAL A 502 -16.10 7.59 -28.03
N THR A 503 -15.59 6.58 -27.32
CA THR A 503 -14.35 5.89 -27.72
C THR A 503 -14.58 4.42 -27.99
N THR A 504 -13.73 3.80 -28.85
CA THR A 504 -13.73 2.36 -29.14
C THR A 504 -12.35 1.74 -28.96
N ALA A 505 -11.33 2.57 -28.80
CA ALA A 505 -9.94 2.13 -28.61
C ALA A 505 -9.44 2.30 -27.16
N GLY A 506 -10.36 2.45 -26.22
CA GLY A 506 -10.09 2.72 -24.81
C GLY A 506 -10.09 4.21 -24.47
N GLY A 507 -10.21 4.51 -23.18
CA GLY A 507 -10.17 5.85 -22.61
C GLY A 507 -10.64 5.85 -21.17
N THR A 508 -10.05 6.74 -20.35
CA THR A 508 -10.40 6.95 -18.94
C THR A 508 -10.36 8.43 -18.60
N GLU A 509 -10.92 8.79 -17.46
CA GLU A 509 -10.85 10.13 -16.87
C GLU A 509 -11.35 11.24 -17.83
N PRO A 510 -12.61 11.18 -18.29
CA PRO A 510 -13.15 12.25 -19.14
C PRO A 510 -13.16 13.58 -18.39
N ARG A 511 -12.85 14.67 -19.13
CA ARG A 511 -12.94 16.07 -18.66
C ARG A 511 -13.53 16.94 -19.75
N TRP A 512 -14.55 17.70 -19.42
CA TRP A 512 -15.17 18.60 -20.37
C TRP A 512 -14.35 19.87 -20.58
N ALA A 513 -14.23 20.30 -21.83
CA ALA A 513 -13.84 21.67 -22.10
C ALA A 513 -14.90 22.64 -21.54
N ARG A 514 -14.49 23.82 -21.08
CA ARG A 514 -15.40 24.81 -20.46
C ARG A 514 -16.58 25.20 -21.34
N ASN A 515 -16.41 25.18 -22.64
CA ASN A 515 -17.47 25.52 -23.62
C ASN A 515 -18.39 24.33 -23.96
N GLY A 516 -18.11 23.15 -23.39
CA GLY A 516 -18.88 21.89 -23.61
C GLY A 516 -18.75 21.28 -25.00
N SER A 517 -17.96 21.87 -25.94
CA SER A 517 -17.83 21.37 -27.30
C SER A 517 -16.81 20.24 -27.47
N GLU A 518 -15.96 20.01 -26.48
CA GLU A 518 -14.96 18.98 -26.48
C GLU A 518 -14.95 18.21 -25.16
N LEU A 519 -14.61 16.94 -25.26
CA LEU A 519 -14.38 16.05 -24.13
C LEU A 519 -12.95 15.51 -24.22
N TYR A 520 -12.13 15.85 -23.24
CA TYR A 520 -10.78 15.33 -23.10
C TYR A 520 -10.81 14.01 -22.37
N PHE A 521 -9.87 13.13 -22.69
CA PHE A 521 -9.71 11.84 -21.99
C PHE A 521 -8.28 11.32 -22.12
N ARG A 522 -7.90 10.45 -21.20
CA ARG A 522 -6.58 9.83 -21.17
C ARG A 522 -6.61 8.43 -21.79
N ARG A 523 -5.55 8.11 -22.55
CA ARG A 523 -5.25 6.78 -23.05
C ARG A 523 -3.77 6.46 -22.83
N GLY A 524 -3.45 5.72 -21.77
CA GLY A 524 -2.06 5.49 -21.38
C GLY A 524 -1.35 6.79 -21.00
N THR A 525 -0.28 7.14 -21.73
CA THR A 525 0.45 8.40 -21.57
C THR A 525 -0.12 9.56 -22.39
N GLU A 526 -1.09 9.29 -23.26
CA GLU A 526 -1.62 10.26 -24.22
C GLU A 526 -2.88 10.94 -23.71
N ILE A 527 -3.00 12.24 -24.02
CA ILE A 527 -4.24 13.03 -23.87
C ILE A 527 -4.88 13.20 -25.25
N HIS A 528 -6.17 12.91 -25.29
CA HIS A 528 -7.01 12.97 -26.48
C HIS A 528 -8.17 13.96 -26.31
N ALA A 529 -8.75 14.41 -27.39
CA ALA A 529 -9.97 15.20 -27.43
C ALA A 529 -11.00 14.58 -28.39
N ALA A 530 -12.24 14.47 -27.93
CA ALA A 530 -13.41 14.20 -28.74
C ALA A 530 -14.17 15.49 -28.96
N SER A 531 -14.39 15.88 -30.21
CA SER A 531 -15.28 16.99 -30.55
C SER A 531 -16.72 16.50 -30.59
N LEU A 532 -17.60 17.15 -29.82
CA LEU A 532 -19.00 16.78 -29.64
C LEU A 532 -19.94 17.85 -30.21
N ARG A 533 -21.01 17.41 -30.86
CA ARG A 533 -22.05 18.29 -31.39
C ARG A 533 -23.43 17.82 -30.94
N PRO A 534 -24.34 18.77 -30.62
CA PRO A 534 -25.73 18.40 -30.36
C PRO A 534 -26.38 17.75 -31.59
N ALA A 535 -27.08 16.64 -31.39
CA ALA A 535 -27.85 15.93 -32.42
C ALA A 535 -29.24 15.58 -31.86
N GLY A 536 -30.16 16.55 -31.90
CA GLY A 536 -31.47 16.45 -31.25
C GLY A 536 -31.33 16.29 -29.73
N ASN A 537 -31.85 15.20 -29.17
CA ASN A 537 -31.73 14.88 -27.75
C ASN A 537 -30.48 14.04 -27.40
N SER A 538 -29.52 13.96 -28.34
CA SER A 538 -28.28 13.19 -28.17
C SER A 538 -27.06 14.04 -28.55
N LEU A 539 -25.87 13.45 -28.47
CA LEU A 539 -24.61 14.02 -28.93
C LEU A 539 -24.03 13.17 -30.07
N GLU A 540 -23.40 13.83 -31.03
CA GLU A 540 -22.61 13.19 -32.09
C GLU A 540 -21.13 13.45 -31.88
N VAL A 541 -20.31 12.41 -32.01
CA VAL A 541 -18.85 12.52 -32.02
C VAL A 541 -18.40 12.90 -33.43
N SER A 542 -17.96 14.13 -33.61
CA SER A 542 -17.57 14.63 -34.93
C SER A 542 -16.09 14.43 -35.26
N ALA A 543 -15.23 14.34 -34.26
CA ALA A 543 -13.80 14.06 -34.42
C ALA A 543 -13.20 13.49 -33.13
N LEU A 544 -12.16 12.65 -33.31
CA LEU A 544 -11.31 12.15 -32.23
C LEU A 544 -9.85 12.46 -32.60
N ASN A 545 -9.19 13.25 -31.79
CA ASN A 545 -7.83 13.69 -32.04
C ASN A 545 -6.94 13.40 -30.84
N ARG A 546 -5.73 12.87 -31.08
CA ARG A 546 -4.66 12.90 -30.10
C ARG A 546 -4.15 14.33 -29.98
N LEU A 547 -4.09 14.87 -28.77
CA LEU A 547 -3.53 16.20 -28.54
C LEU A 547 -2.02 16.12 -28.35
N PHE A 548 -1.56 15.34 -27.36
CA PHE A 548 -0.14 15.15 -27.09
C PHE A 548 0.12 13.85 -26.32
N ASP A 549 1.39 13.46 -26.25
CA ASP A 549 1.92 12.42 -25.38
C ASP A 549 2.68 13.09 -24.23
N ALA A 550 2.36 12.76 -23.00
CA ALA A 550 3.04 13.30 -21.82
C ALA A 550 4.46 12.78 -21.64
N GLY A 551 4.85 11.73 -22.39
CA GLY A 551 6.17 11.11 -22.33
C GLY A 551 6.46 10.31 -21.05
N ALA A 552 5.49 10.30 -20.10
CA ALA A 552 5.57 9.58 -18.83
C ALA A 552 4.17 9.16 -18.37
N PRO A 553 4.04 8.16 -17.48
CA PRO A 553 2.75 7.75 -16.94
C PRO A 553 2.04 8.89 -16.20
N VAL A 554 0.91 9.31 -16.73
CA VAL A 554 0.03 10.30 -16.09
C VAL A 554 -0.83 9.58 -15.06
N ARG A 555 -0.73 9.96 -13.78
CA ARG A 555 -1.55 9.36 -12.72
C ARG A 555 -2.97 9.91 -12.70
N SER A 556 -3.08 11.22 -12.78
CA SER A 556 -4.33 11.95 -12.90
C SER A 556 -4.09 13.26 -13.66
N TYR A 557 -5.13 13.86 -14.18
CA TYR A 557 -5.03 15.16 -14.83
C TYR A 557 -6.34 15.94 -14.68
N ASP A 558 -6.26 17.25 -14.88
CA ASP A 558 -7.43 18.11 -15.00
C ASP A 558 -7.17 19.24 -15.98
N VAL A 559 -8.22 20.00 -16.32
CA VAL A 559 -8.17 21.07 -17.31
C VAL A 559 -8.77 22.34 -16.72
N ASP A 560 -8.05 23.46 -16.84
CA ASP A 560 -8.55 24.74 -16.40
C ASP A 560 -9.51 25.40 -17.43
N ALA A 561 -10.09 26.53 -17.02
CA ALA A 561 -11.00 27.28 -17.83
C ALA A 561 -10.39 27.85 -19.14
N ASN A 562 -9.05 27.92 -19.22
CA ASN A 562 -8.32 28.42 -20.38
C ASN A 562 -7.84 27.27 -21.30
N GLY A 563 -8.19 26.02 -21.00
CA GLY A 563 -7.79 24.86 -21.78
C GLY A 563 -6.33 24.43 -21.53
N ARG A 564 -5.70 24.86 -20.39
CA ARG A 564 -4.42 24.34 -19.95
C ARG A 564 -4.64 23.05 -19.16
N PHE A 565 -3.77 22.09 -19.35
CA PHE A 565 -3.80 20.80 -18.66
C PHE A 565 -2.86 20.83 -17.47
N LEU A 566 -3.32 20.35 -16.32
CA LEU A 566 -2.48 20.05 -15.17
C LEU A 566 -2.29 18.54 -15.10
N LEU A 567 -1.05 18.08 -15.24
CA LEU A 567 -0.69 16.67 -15.26
C LEU A 567 0.00 16.27 -13.96
N ASN A 568 -0.37 15.14 -13.40
CA ASN A 568 0.29 14.48 -12.29
C ASN A 568 1.30 13.47 -12.85
N LEU A 569 2.56 13.86 -12.94
CA LEU A 569 3.64 13.10 -13.56
C LEU A 569 4.66 12.61 -12.51
N PRO A 570 5.43 11.55 -12.77
CA PRO A 570 6.61 11.25 -11.96
C PRO A 570 7.53 12.47 -11.92
N ALA A 571 8.03 12.84 -10.74
CA ALA A 571 9.05 13.88 -10.64
C ALA A 571 10.42 13.33 -11.03
N ASP A 572 11.27 14.17 -11.66
CA ASP A 572 12.64 13.79 -12.02
C ASP A 572 13.57 13.61 -10.80
N THR A 573 13.08 13.89 -9.60
CA THR A 573 13.85 13.73 -8.36
C THR A 573 13.80 12.27 -7.91
N HIS A 574 14.80 11.51 -8.31
CA HIS A 574 15.06 10.19 -7.73
C HIS A 574 15.66 10.36 -6.34
N THR A 575 14.82 10.38 -5.31
CA THR A 575 15.33 10.01 -3.98
C THR A 575 15.42 8.48 -3.99
N PRO A 576 16.63 7.89 -3.99
CA PRO A 576 16.73 6.44 -3.99
C PRO A 576 16.01 5.91 -2.75
N SER A 577 15.21 4.86 -2.93
CA SER A 577 14.58 4.16 -1.82
C SER A 577 15.68 3.68 -0.90
N SER A 578 15.86 4.31 0.25
CA SER A 578 16.83 3.85 1.23
C SER A 578 16.21 2.70 2.02
N VAL A 579 16.83 1.56 1.90
CA VAL A 579 16.47 0.37 2.66
C VAL A 579 17.54 0.11 3.69
N THR A 580 17.17 -0.07 4.93
CA THR A 580 18.08 -0.40 6.03
C THR A 580 18.16 -1.91 6.19
N LEU A 581 19.37 -2.44 6.11
CA LEU A 581 19.68 -3.84 6.43
C LEU A 581 20.27 -3.88 7.83
N VAL A 582 19.78 -4.79 8.67
CA VAL A 582 20.27 -4.99 10.05
C VAL A 582 20.63 -6.44 10.23
N HIS A 583 21.92 -6.73 10.41
CA HIS A 583 22.40 -8.02 10.88
C HIS A 583 22.37 -8.07 12.40
N HIS A 584 22.19 -9.26 12.96
CA HIS A 584 22.13 -9.50 14.42
C HIS A 584 21.05 -8.67 15.12
N TRP A 585 19.93 -8.38 14.41
CA TRP A 585 18.86 -7.53 14.92
C TRP A 585 18.22 -8.03 16.21
N ARG A 586 18.28 -9.36 16.44
CA ARG A 586 17.69 -10.01 17.61
C ARG A 586 18.48 -9.76 18.89
N THR A 587 19.76 -9.40 18.81
CA THR A 587 20.58 -9.08 19.99
C THR A 587 20.02 -7.89 20.79
N ASN A 588 19.31 -6.97 20.13
CA ASN A 588 18.61 -5.89 20.79
C ASN A 588 17.42 -6.35 21.65
N LEU A 589 16.85 -7.53 21.34
CA LEU A 589 15.74 -8.10 22.11
C LEU A 589 16.20 -8.72 23.43
N SER A 590 17.47 -9.10 23.52
CA SER A 590 18.08 -9.77 24.69
C SER A 590 18.61 -8.79 25.73
N ASN A 591 18.61 -7.50 25.45
CA ASN A 591 19.13 -6.48 26.37
C ASN A 591 18.03 -5.92 27.28
N PRO A 592 18.05 -6.20 28.60
CA PRO A 592 17.00 -5.76 29.54
C PRO A 592 16.81 -4.25 29.61
N SER A 593 17.83 -3.46 29.20
CA SER A 593 17.75 -2.00 29.18
C SER A 593 16.88 -1.46 28.03
N ASN A 594 16.66 -2.24 26.97
CA ASN A 594 15.82 -1.86 25.81
C ASN A 594 14.35 -2.27 26.00
N LEU A 595 14.03 -2.96 27.08
CA LEU A 595 12.68 -3.40 27.46
C LEU A 595 12.06 -2.52 28.57
N ARG A 596 12.72 -1.40 28.94
CA ARG A 596 12.21 -0.43 29.94
C ARG A 596 11.46 0.72 29.31
#